data_baa4a91db3a7a2a30f9ba9b4cb2d7bda
#
_entry.id   baa4a91db3a7a2a30f9ba9b4cb2d7bda
#
_cell.length_a   1.000
_cell.length_b   1.000
_cell.length_c   1.000
_cell.angle_alpha   90.00
_cell.angle_beta   90.00
_cell.angle_gamma   90.00
#
_symmetry.space_group_name_H-M   'P 1'
#
loop_
_entity.id
_entity.type
_entity.pdbx_description
1 polymer ?
#
loop_
_entity_poly.entity_id
_entity_poly.type
_entity_poly.pdbx_seq_one_letter_code
_entity_poly.pdbx_strand_id
1 'polypeptide(L)'
;MDNNYTSLDIVLPVLDEEKTIESSIRKLVTFSDEFLINYQWKIIVADNGSTDFTPQIVQKLSSEFKNVNYFRLDQKGRGRALKTVWFSSDSDLMSYMDIDLSTDLTFFPLLLDSVKNQSCSIAIGSRLIKSSQVIGRSLKRGFISRCYSFLFRTMFFVSFKDAQCGFKVISREAADVLLPYIHDTGWFFDTELLIVAEKTNYKVKEFPVLWTD
;
A
#
# COMPACT_ATOMS: atom_id res chain seq x y z
N MET A 1 14.52 -27.89 -10.03
CA MET A 1 13.43 -27.51 -9.10
C MET A 1 13.20 -26.05 -9.31
N ASP A 2 12.17 -25.71 -10.08
CA ASP A 2 11.81 -24.30 -10.28
C ASP A 2 11.28 -23.79 -8.94
N ASN A 3 12.12 -23.03 -8.24
CA ASN A 3 11.71 -22.27 -7.07
C ASN A 3 10.76 -21.17 -7.57
N ASN A 4 9.48 -21.50 -7.65
CA ASN A 4 8.44 -20.59 -8.12
C ASN A 4 8.11 -19.61 -6.97
N TYR A 5 9.06 -18.72 -6.66
CA TYR A 5 8.81 -17.62 -5.73
C TYR A 5 7.78 -16.66 -6.34
N THR A 6 6.78 -16.28 -5.56
CA THR A 6 5.86 -15.22 -5.95
C THR A 6 6.59 -13.89 -5.92
N SER A 7 6.60 -13.16 -7.02
CA SER A 7 7.21 -11.84 -7.09
C SER A 7 6.32 -10.78 -6.42
N LEU A 8 6.95 -9.85 -5.70
CA LEU A 8 6.26 -8.85 -4.89
C LEU A 8 6.93 -7.48 -4.99
N ASP A 9 6.18 -6.48 -5.41
CA ASP A 9 6.58 -5.08 -5.31
C ASP A 9 5.93 -4.41 -4.11
N ILE A 10 6.74 -3.85 -3.21
CA ILE A 10 6.31 -3.08 -2.04
C ILE A 10 6.56 -1.60 -2.34
N VAL A 11 5.50 -0.85 -2.62
CA VAL A 11 5.60 0.55 -3.02
C VAL A 11 5.43 1.46 -1.81
N LEU A 12 6.36 2.40 -1.66
CA LEU A 12 6.33 3.46 -0.65
C LEU A 12 6.16 4.81 -1.35
N PRO A 13 4.95 5.37 -1.42
CA PRO A 13 4.75 6.73 -1.95
C PRO A 13 5.28 7.74 -0.93
N VAL A 14 6.20 8.61 -1.35
CA VAL A 14 6.85 9.58 -0.46
C VAL A 14 6.81 11.00 -1.03
N LEU A 15 6.81 11.99 -0.13
CA LEU A 15 6.96 13.41 -0.45
C LEU A 15 7.55 14.14 0.77
N ASP A 16 8.80 14.61 0.66
CA ASP A 16 9.51 15.35 1.71
C ASP A 16 9.57 14.58 3.05
N GLU A 17 10.14 13.37 3.01
CA GLU A 17 10.20 12.41 4.13
C GLU A 17 11.64 12.18 4.65
N GLU A 18 12.54 13.16 4.51
CA GLU A 18 13.96 13.04 4.85
C GLU A 18 14.24 12.54 6.28
N LYS A 19 13.32 12.82 7.23
CA LYS A 19 13.48 12.45 8.65
C LYS A 19 13.11 11.00 8.95
N THR A 20 12.23 10.42 8.15
CA THR A 20 11.57 9.13 8.44
C THR A 20 12.08 8.03 7.53
N ILE A 21 12.40 8.37 6.27
CA ILE A 21 12.59 7.42 5.18
C ILE A 21 13.71 6.41 5.42
N GLU A 22 14.87 6.82 5.96
CA GLU A 22 15.99 5.90 6.16
C GLU A 22 15.64 4.81 7.18
N SER A 23 15.10 5.20 8.34
CA SER A 23 14.72 4.26 9.38
C SER A 23 13.62 3.30 8.93
N SER A 24 12.63 3.80 8.19
CA SER A 24 11.52 3.00 7.68
C SER A 24 11.96 1.98 6.63
N ILE A 25 12.80 2.38 5.68
CA ILE A 25 13.33 1.45 4.67
C ILE A 25 14.17 0.36 5.33
N ARG A 26 15.09 0.71 6.25
CA ARG A 26 15.91 -0.28 6.98
C ARG A 26 15.05 -1.27 7.76
N LYS A 27 14.03 -0.77 8.46
CA LYS A 27 13.07 -1.61 9.19
C LYS A 27 12.32 -2.56 8.24
N LEU A 28 11.85 -2.03 7.09
CA LEU A 28 11.11 -2.83 6.12
C LEU A 28 12.00 -3.87 5.43
N VAL A 29 13.26 -3.55 5.11
CA VAL A 29 14.25 -4.51 4.58
C VAL A 29 14.46 -5.65 5.57
N THR A 30 14.77 -5.33 6.84
CA THR A 30 14.97 -6.34 7.89
C THR A 30 13.75 -7.24 8.05
N PHE A 31 12.55 -6.66 8.09
CA PHE A 31 11.31 -7.40 8.17
C PHE A 31 11.11 -8.32 6.95
N SER A 32 11.37 -7.80 5.76
CA SER A 32 11.17 -8.57 4.52
C SER A 32 12.15 -9.74 4.40
N ASP A 33 13.40 -9.55 4.81
CA ASP A 33 14.41 -10.63 4.85
C ASP A 33 14.00 -11.75 5.82
N GLU A 34 13.38 -11.41 6.94
CA GLU A 34 12.98 -12.38 7.96
C GLU A 34 11.66 -13.07 7.67
N PHE A 35 10.64 -12.33 7.24
CA PHE A 35 9.26 -12.82 7.15
C PHE A 35 8.75 -13.07 5.72
N LEU A 36 9.43 -12.56 4.69
CA LEU A 36 9.00 -12.71 3.29
C LEU A 36 9.93 -13.65 2.50
N ILE A 37 10.49 -14.64 3.15
CA ILE A 37 11.45 -15.61 2.56
C ILE A 37 10.90 -16.40 1.37
N ASN A 38 9.58 -16.53 1.26
CA ASN A 38 8.88 -17.22 0.17
C ASN A 38 8.47 -16.28 -0.98
N TYR A 39 8.92 -15.00 -0.95
CA TYR A 39 8.63 -13.99 -1.94
C TYR A 39 9.92 -13.44 -2.56
N GLN A 40 9.89 -13.17 -3.85
CA GLN A 40 10.93 -12.38 -4.50
C GLN A 40 10.51 -10.90 -4.41
N TRP A 41 10.81 -10.28 -3.27
CA TRP A 41 10.34 -8.94 -2.96
C TRP A 41 11.31 -7.85 -3.43
N LYS A 42 10.73 -6.69 -3.78
CA LYS A 42 11.42 -5.42 -4.03
C LYS A 42 10.68 -4.30 -3.32
N ILE A 43 11.41 -3.35 -2.75
CA ILE A 43 10.88 -2.09 -2.24
C ILE A 43 11.07 -1.03 -3.33
N ILE A 44 10.00 -0.34 -3.69
CA ILE A 44 10.03 0.74 -4.69
C ILE A 44 9.61 2.02 -4.00
N VAL A 45 10.55 2.92 -3.79
CA VAL A 45 10.27 4.25 -3.25
C VAL A 45 9.79 5.14 -4.38
N ALA A 46 8.49 5.44 -4.38
CA ALA A 46 7.83 6.28 -5.38
C ALA A 46 7.80 7.74 -4.91
N ASP A 47 8.83 8.49 -5.28
CA ASP A 47 9.01 9.88 -4.88
C ASP A 47 8.14 10.82 -5.71
N ASN A 48 7.25 11.52 -5.07
CA ASN A 48 6.27 12.46 -5.61
C ASN A 48 6.82 13.86 -5.90
N GLY A 49 8.12 13.98 -6.19
CA GLY A 49 8.78 15.26 -6.44
C GLY A 49 9.21 15.94 -5.14
N SER A 50 9.85 15.20 -4.24
CA SER A 50 10.44 15.74 -3.00
C SER A 50 11.48 16.80 -3.30
N THR A 51 11.55 17.82 -2.43
CA THR A 51 12.45 18.98 -2.53
C THR A 51 13.47 19.04 -1.40
N ASP A 52 13.31 18.18 -0.38
CA ASP A 52 14.23 17.98 0.72
C ASP A 52 15.34 16.94 0.38
N PHE A 53 16.01 16.37 1.37
CA PHE A 53 17.05 15.35 1.17
C PHE A 53 16.50 13.93 0.94
N THR A 54 15.20 13.72 0.81
CA THR A 54 14.60 12.41 0.51
C THR A 54 15.24 11.71 -0.69
N PRO A 55 15.43 12.37 -1.87
CA PRO A 55 16.03 11.73 -3.03
C PRO A 55 17.45 11.20 -2.79
N GLN A 56 18.30 12.01 -2.12
CA GLN A 56 19.69 11.64 -1.85
C GLN A 56 19.78 10.46 -0.88
N ILE A 57 18.92 10.44 0.16
CA ILE A 57 18.85 9.35 1.11
C ILE A 57 18.43 8.05 0.42
N VAL A 58 17.40 8.09 -0.43
CA VAL A 58 16.93 6.88 -1.12
C VAL A 58 17.94 6.37 -2.13
N GLN A 59 18.63 7.24 -2.89
CA GLN A 59 19.70 6.84 -3.79
C GLN A 59 20.84 6.12 -3.07
N LYS A 60 21.22 6.60 -1.87
CA LYS A 60 22.21 5.92 -1.01
C LYS A 60 21.70 4.53 -0.60
N LEU A 61 20.44 4.42 -0.14
CA LEU A 61 19.85 3.15 0.27
C LEU A 61 19.71 2.17 -0.89
N SER A 62 19.36 2.63 -2.09
CA SER A 62 19.31 1.80 -3.31
C SER A 62 20.69 1.27 -3.72
N SER A 63 21.76 1.99 -3.37
CA SER A 63 23.14 1.51 -3.59
C SER A 63 23.56 0.50 -2.51
N GLU A 64 23.02 0.60 -1.31
CA GLU A 64 23.30 -0.30 -0.17
C GLU A 64 22.48 -1.61 -0.28
N PHE A 65 21.21 -1.53 -0.66
CA PHE A 65 20.26 -2.64 -0.72
C PHE A 65 19.83 -2.93 -2.17
N LYS A 66 20.20 -4.08 -2.72
CA LYS A 66 19.87 -4.45 -4.11
C LYS A 66 18.36 -4.53 -4.40
N ASN A 67 17.56 -4.78 -3.37
CA ASN A 67 16.11 -4.90 -3.47
C ASN A 67 15.37 -3.58 -3.22
N VAL A 68 16.09 -2.45 -3.05
CA VAL A 68 15.52 -1.11 -2.88
C VAL A 68 15.72 -0.30 -4.15
N ASN A 69 14.65 0.13 -4.76
CA ASN A 69 14.64 0.90 -6.01
C ASN A 69 14.06 2.29 -5.78
N TYR A 70 14.61 3.27 -6.46
CA TYR A 70 14.14 4.65 -6.45
C TYR A 70 13.43 4.99 -7.76
N PHE A 71 12.20 5.48 -7.64
CA PHE A 71 11.40 5.94 -8.76
C PHE A 71 10.91 7.36 -8.49
N ARG A 72 11.34 8.33 -9.31
CA ARG A 72 10.96 9.74 -9.16
C ARG A 72 9.92 10.14 -10.18
N LEU A 73 8.92 10.88 -9.72
CA LEU A 73 7.96 11.58 -10.56
C LEU A 73 8.14 13.09 -10.41
N ASP A 74 8.06 13.81 -11.54
CA ASP A 74 8.13 15.27 -11.54
C ASP A 74 6.81 15.94 -11.14
N GLN A 75 5.71 15.21 -11.24
CA GLN A 75 4.38 15.70 -10.94
C GLN A 75 3.86 15.12 -9.64
N LYS A 76 3.42 15.98 -8.73
CA LYS A 76 2.83 15.59 -7.44
C LYS A 76 1.52 14.80 -7.65
N GLY A 77 1.29 13.84 -6.76
CA GLY A 77 0.08 13.03 -6.72
C GLY A 77 0.34 11.63 -6.19
N ARG A 78 -0.11 11.33 -4.95
CA ARG A 78 0.07 10.02 -4.33
C ARG A 78 -0.50 8.89 -5.20
N GLY A 79 -1.74 9.05 -5.67
CA GLY A 79 -2.37 8.09 -6.56
C GLY A 79 -1.63 7.96 -7.89
N ARG A 80 -1.08 9.07 -8.42
CA ARG A 80 -0.23 9.05 -9.63
C ARG A 80 0.99 8.19 -9.42
N ALA A 81 1.70 8.37 -8.30
CA ALA A 81 2.90 7.58 -8.00
C ALA A 81 2.60 6.09 -7.94
N LEU A 82 1.58 5.70 -7.17
CA LEU A 82 1.14 4.31 -7.06
C LEU A 82 0.73 3.72 -8.41
N LYS A 83 -0.12 4.43 -9.14
CA LYS A 83 -0.60 4.00 -10.46
C LYS A 83 0.56 3.80 -11.44
N THR A 84 1.50 4.75 -11.51
CA THR A 84 2.63 4.66 -12.44
C THR A 84 3.54 3.48 -12.13
N VAL A 85 3.87 3.27 -10.85
CA VAL A 85 4.72 2.14 -10.44
C VAL A 85 4.01 0.81 -10.70
N TRP A 86 2.74 0.69 -10.35
CA TRP A 86 1.98 -0.54 -10.55
C TRP A 86 1.77 -0.90 -12.03
N PHE A 87 1.60 0.10 -12.90
CA PHE A 87 1.53 -0.13 -14.35
C PHE A 87 2.86 -0.62 -14.95
N SER A 88 3.99 -0.18 -14.38
CA SER A 88 5.32 -0.58 -14.85
C SER A 88 5.87 -1.85 -14.18
N SER A 89 5.15 -2.38 -13.21
CA SER A 89 5.55 -3.59 -12.49
C SER A 89 5.23 -4.86 -13.29
N ASP A 90 6.05 -5.89 -13.19
CA ASP A 90 5.81 -7.25 -13.71
C ASP A 90 5.59 -8.27 -12.57
N SER A 91 5.48 -7.80 -11.33
CA SER A 91 5.34 -8.67 -10.15
C SER A 91 3.94 -9.29 -10.06
N ASP A 92 3.85 -10.52 -9.55
CA ASP A 92 2.58 -11.24 -9.32
C ASP A 92 1.68 -10.51 -8.34
N LEU A 93 2.30 -9.94 -7.30
CA LEU A 93 1.64 -9.13 -6.28
C LEU A 93 2.26 -7.74 -6.20
N MET A 94 1.41 -6.77 -6.01
CA MET A 94 1.82 -5.41 -5.71
C MET A 94 1.19 -4.96 -4.41
N SER A 95 1.97 -4.25 -3.61
CA SER A 95 1.48 -3.67 -2.37
C SER A 95 1.89 -2.21 -2.27
N TYR A 96 1.23 -1.48 -1.41
CA TYR A 96 1.79 -0.24 -0.90
C TYR A 96 1.53 -0.08 0.59
N MET A 97 2.40 0.66 1.24
CA MET A 97 2.24 1.08 2.61
C MET A 97 2.76 2.51 2.82
N ASP A 98 2.22 3.19 3.83
CA ASP A 98 2.69 4.53 4.19
C ASP A 98 4.11 4.44 4.76
N ILE A 99 4.94 5.43 4.46
CA ILE A 99 6.37 5.42 4.82
C ILE A 99 6.62 5.44 6.33
N ASP A 100 5.68 5.96 7.11
CA ASP A 100 5.76 6.00 8.57
C ASP A 100 5.63 4.63 9.24
N LEU A 101 5.21 3.61 8.46
CA LEU A 101 4.95 2.25 8.93
C LEU A 101 4.05 2.21 10.17
N SER A 102 3.06 3.10 10.21
CA SER A 102 2.06 3.19 11.29
C SER A 102 1.25 1.90 11.47
N THR A 103 1.11 1.11 10.41
CA THR A 103 0.51 -0.24 10.50
C THR A 103 1.57 -1.27 10.83
N ASP A 104 1.31 -2.12 11.83
CA ASP A 104 2.21 -3.17 12.23
C ASP A 104 2.47 -4.16 11.08
N LEU A 105 3.74 -4.31 10.69
CA LEU A 105 4.17 -5.14 9.57
C LEU A 105 3.86 -6.63 9.76
N THR A 106 3.66 -7.10 10.99
CA THR A 106 3.32 -8.52 11.27
C THR A 106 2.01 -8.97 10.63
N PHE A 107 1.14 -8.03 10.25
CA PHE A 107 -0.08 -8.32 9.48
C PHE A 107 0.17 -8.48 7.97
N PHE A 108 1.33 -8.07 7.45
CA PHE A 108 1.59 -8.06 6.02
C PHE A 108 1.57 -9.45 5.37
N PRO A 109 2.19 -10.50 5.94
CA PRO A 109 2.12 -11.85 5.38
C PRO A 109 0.67 -12.35 5.22
N LEU A 110 -0.21 -12.03 6.17
CA LEU A 110 -1.62 -12.42 6.11
C LEU A 110 -2.35 -11.81 4.90
N LEU A 111 -2.08 -10.54 4.59
CA LEU A 111 -2.63 -9.88 3.41
C LEU A 111 -2.09 -10.51 2.13
N LEU A 112 -0.76 -10.71 2.05
CA LEU A 112 -0.10 -11.34 0.91
C LEU A 112 -0.67 -12.73 0.64
N ASP A 113 -0.74 -13.59 1.64
CA ASP A 113 -1.25 -14.95 1.52
C ASP A 113 -2.72 -14.98 1.07
N SER A 114 -3.52 -14.01 1.52
CA SER A 114 -4.92 -13.91 1.12
C SER A 114 -5.10 -13.62 -0.36
N VAL A 115 -4.22 -12.81 -0.95
CA VAL A 115 -4.25 -12.50 -2.39
C VAL A 115 -3.59 -13.62 -3.18
N LYS A 116 -2.42 -14.11 -2.75
CA LYS A 116 -1.70 -15.23 -3.36
C LYS A 116 -2.57 -16.48 -3.49
N ASN A 117 -3.32 -16.81 -2.44
CA ASN A 117 -4.21 -17.97 -2.40
C ASN A 117 -5.59 -17.68 -3.03
N GLN A 118 -5.76 -16.56 -3.73
CA GLN A 118 -6.97 -16.17 -4.44
C GLN A 118 -8.22 -16.09 -3.55
N SER A 119 -8.05 -15.90 -2.24
CA SER A 119 -9.17 -15.69 -1.32
C SER A 119 -9.82 -14.31 -1.49
N CYS A 120 -9.06 -13.37 -2.06
CA CYS A 120 -9.49 -12.05 -2.51
C CYS A 120 -8.53 -11.53 -3.59
N SER A 121 -8.96 -10.56 -4.38
CA SER A 121 -8.14 -9.88 -5.39
C SER A 121 -7.40 -8.68 -4.82
N ILE A 122 -7.99 -8.05 -3.79
CA ILE A 122 -7.41 -6.93 -3.04
C ILE A 122 -7.57 -7.20 -1.54
N ALA A 123 -6.47 -7.18 -0.80
CA ALA A 123 -6.44 -7.24 0.65
C ALA A 123 -6.08 -5.86 1.21
N ILE A 124 -6.82 -5.39 2.19
CA ILE A 124 -6.56 -4.09 2.84
C ILE A 124 -6.50 -4.23 4.35
N GLY A 125 -5.56 -3.55 4.98
CA GLY A 125 -5.61 -3.30 6.41
C GLY A 125 -6.76 -2.35 6.73
N SER A 126 -7.47 -2.59 7.82
CA SER A 126 -8.58 -1.74 8.22
C SER A 126 -8.47 -1.34 9.68
N ARG A 127 -8.59 -0.04 9.94
CA ARG A 127 -8.63 0.57 11.28
C ARG A 127 -10.06 0.69 11.81
N LEU A 128 -11.07 0.39 10.98
CA LEU A 128 -12.48 0.64 11.24
C LEU A 128 -13.32 -0.62 11.52
N ILE A 129 -12.74 -1.81 11.36
CA ILE A 129 -13.41 -3.06 11.73
C ILE A 129 -13.21 -3.38 13.21
N LYS A 130 -14.12 -4.18 13.79
CA LYS A 130 -14.26 -4.35 15.25
C LYS A 130 -13.01 -4.89 15.96
N SER A 131 -12.22 -5.73 15.29
CA SER A 131 -11.04 -6.38 15.86
C SER A 131 -9.73 -5.59 15.66
N SER A 132 -9.78 -4.40 15.04
CA SER A 132 -8.62 -3.55 14.86
C SER A 132 -8.27 -2.81 16.16
N GLN A 133 -6.97 -2.65 16.38
CA GLN A 133 -6.43 -1.86 17.48
C GLN A 133 -5.82 -0.57 16.92
N VAL A 134 -6.26 0.58 17.43
CA VAL A 134 -5.82 1.89 16.98
C VAL A 134 -5.33 2.68 18.18
N ILE A 135 -4.03 2.94 18.23
CA ILE A 135 -3.35 3.60 19.33
C ILE A 135 -2.95 5.02 18.92
N GLY A 136 -3.08 5.99 19.82
CA GLY A 136 -2.63 7.38 19.61
C GLY A 136 -3.57 8.25 18.78
N ARG A 137 -4.54 7.68 18.07
CA ARG A 137 -5.42 8.42 17.16
C ARG A 137 -6.37 9.36 17.90
N SER A 138 -6.40 10.64 17.53
CA SER A 138 -7.34 11.59 18.12
C SER A 138 -8.81 11.23 17.82
N LEU A 139 -9.71 11.51 18.77
CA LEU A 139 -11.16 11.26 18.62
C LEU A 139 -11.73 11.96 17.38
N LYS A 140 -11.25 13.19 17.07
CA LYS A 140 -11.63 13.94 15.88
C LYS A 140 -11.30 13.19 14.59
N ARG A 141 -10.06 12.68 14.45
CA ARG A 141 -9.64 11.90 13.28
C ARG A 141 -10.43 10.59 13.16
N GLY A 142 -10.71 9.94 14.30
CA GLY A 142 -11.55 8.75 14.36
C GLY A 142 -12.98 9.01 13.88
N PHE A 143 -13.59 10.11 14.31
CA PHE A 143 -14.93 10.51 13.89
C PHE A 143 -14.99 10.84 12.40
N ILE A 144 -14.07 11.68 11.90
CA ILE A 144 -14.00 12.06 10.48
C ILE A 144 -13.88 10.81 9.59
N SER A 145 -13.05 9.84 9.97
CA SER A 145 -12.89 8.60 9.18
C SER A 145 -14.15 7.76 9.13
N ARG A 146 -14.91 7.70 10.22
CA ARG A 146 -16.21 7.00 10.24
C ARG A 146 -17.26 7.71 9.41
N CYS A 147 -17.31 9.04 9.47
CA CYS A 147 -18.19 9.83 8.60
C CYS A 147 -17.85 9.64 7.13
N TYR A 148 -16.56 9.67 6.79
CA TYR A 148 -16.10 9.42 5.42
C TYR A 148 -16.48 8.00 4.95
N SER A 149 -16.25 7.00 5.79
CA SER A 149 -16.65 5.60 5.52
C SER A 149 -18.17 5.49 5.29
N PHE A 150 -18.97 6.11 6.14
CA PHE A 150 -20.42 6.11 5.99
C PHE A 150 -20.84 6.77 4.67
N LEU A 151 -20.24 7.92 4.34
CA LEU A 151 -20.57 8.68 3.13
C LEU A 151 -20.34 7.87 1.85
N PHE A 152 -19.11 7.36 1.62
CA PHE A 152 -18.84 6.64 0.38
C PHE A 152 -19.58 5.31 0.31
N ARG A 153 -19.78 4.63 1.45
CA ARG A 153 -20.55 3.37 1.48
C ARG A 153 -22.01 3.56 1.10
N THR A 154 -22.62 4.63 1.57
CA THR A 154 -24.02 4.94 1.23
C THR A 154 -24.18 5.46 -0.21
N MET A 155 -23.21 6.27 -0.68
CA MET A 155 -23.25 6.82 -2.05
C MET A 155 -22.99 5.74 -3.12
N PHE A 156 -22.05 4.85 -2.85
CA PHE A 156 -21.62 3.87 -3.85
C PHE A 156 -22.10 2.44 -3.56
N PHE A 157 -22.81 2.21 -2.45
CA PHE A 157 -23.32 0.88 -2.07
C PHE A 157 -22.20 -0.17 -2.05
N VAL A 158 -21.10 0.12 -1.35
CA VAL A 158 -19.93 -0.75 -1.19
C VAL A 158 -19.83 -1.28 0.25
N SER A 159 -19.12 -2.39 0.43
CA SER A 159 -19.10 -3.13 1.70
C SER A 159 -17.92 -2.76 2.59
N PHE A 160 -16.75 -2.44 2.00
CA PHE A 160 -15.53 -2.11 2.75
C PHE A 160 -15.69 -0.83 3.58
N LYS A 161 -14.94 -0.73 4.68
CA LYS A 161 -15.06 0.37 5.66
C LYS A 161 -13.89 1.33 5.64
N ASP A 162 -12.66 0.85 5.46
CA ASP A 162 -11.46 1.69 5.52
C ASP A 162 -10.74 1.78 4.18
N ALA A 163 -11.19 2.70 3.34
CA ALA A 163 -10.53 2.95 2.06
C ALA A 163 -9.15 3.60 2.20
N GLN A 164 -8.90 4.35 3.28
CA GLN A 164 -7.75 5.23 3.44
C GLN A 164 -6.61 4.64 4.29
N CYS A 165 -6.66 3.33 4.60
CA CYS A 165 -5.52 2.69 5.25
C CYS A 165 -4.41 2.45 4.23
N GLY A 166 -3.24 3.05 4.44
CA GLY A 166 -2.06 2.85 3.61
C GLY A 166 -1.38 1.52 3.89
N PHE A 167 -2.11 0.41 3.69
CA PHE A 167 -1.60 -0.94 3.88
C PHE A 167 -2.45 -1.89 3.03
N LYS A 168 -2.05 -2.08 1.77
CA LYS A 168 -2.83 -2.80 0.77
C LYS A 168 -1.97 -3.73 -0.08
N VAL A 169 -2.59 -4.80 -0.54
CA VAL A 169 -2.05 -5.76 -1.51
C VAL A 169 -3.08 -5.97 -2.62
N ILE A 170 -2.63 -6.00 -3.86
CA ILE A 170 -3.44 -6.28 -5.04
C ILE A 170 -2.75 -7.33 -5.92
N SER A 171 -3.51 -8.21 -6.53
CA SER A 171 -2.99 -9.14 -7.53
C SER A 171 -2.69 -8.42 -8.86
N ARG A 172 -1.74 -8.95 -9.63
CA ARG A 172 -1.42 -8.48 -10.99
C ARG A 172 -2.68 -8.44 -11.85
N GLU A 173 -3.43 -9.53 -11.88
CA GLU A 173 -4.66 -9.64 -12.66
C GLU A 173 -5.65 -8.51 -12.34
N ALA A 174 -5.87 -8.24 -11.05
CA ALA A 174 -6.78 -7.17 -10.64
C ALA A 174 -6.24 -5.78 -11.02
N ALA A 175 -4.94 -5.55 -10.85
CA ALA A 175 -4.33 -4.27 -11.21
C ALA A 175 -4.41 -3.98 -12.71
N ASP A 176 -4.11 -4.95 -13.55
CA ASP A 176 -4.14 -4.80 -15.01
C ASP A 176 -5.54 -4.43 -15.52
N VAL A 177 -6.58 -4.99 -14.90
CA VAL A 177 -7.97 -4.69 -15.26
C VAL A 177 -8.47 -3.39 -14.65
N LEU A 178 -8.14 -3.11 -13.38
CA LEU A 178 -8.76 -1.99 -12.65
C LEU A 178 -8.06 -0.65 -12.89
N LEU A 179 -6.71 -0.63 -12.92
CA LEU A 179 -5.95 0.62 -13.01
C LEU A 179 -6.29 1.51 -14.23
N PRO A 180 -6.63 0.99 -15.42
CA PRO A 180 -7.07 1.81 -16.52
C PRO A 180 -8.29 2.69 -16.23
N TYR A 181 -9.16 2.25 -15.33
CA TYR A 181 -10.41 2.95 -14.96
C TYR A 181 -10.26 3.89 -13.77
N ILE A 182 -9.10 3.94 -13.13
CA ILE A 182 -8.85 4.83 -12.01
C ILE A 182 -8.33 6.17 -12.54
N HIS A 183 -9.02 7.25 -12.25
CA HIS A 183 -8.72 8.58 -12.77
C HIS A 183 -8.10 9.52 -11.74
N ASP A 184 -8.42 9.32 -10.45
CA ASP A 184 -7.86 10.15 -9.39
C ASP A 184 -6.35 9.95 -9.27
N THR A 185 -5.63 11.05 -9.14
CA THR A 185 -4.17 11.08 -8.99
C THR A 185 -3.73 11.50 -7.59
N GLY A 186 -4.68 11.77 -6.70
CA GLY A 186 -4.45 12.26 -5.35
C GLY A 186 -4.82 11.24 -4.27
N TRP A 187 -5.52 11.74 -3.27
CA TRP A 187 -5.92 10.95 -2.09
C TRP A 187 -7.18 10.11 -2.29
N PHE A 188 -8.01 10.44 -3.27
CA PHE A 188 -9.22 9.66 -3.55
C PHE A 188 -8.91 8.38 -4.34
N PHE A 189 -7.71 8.25 -4.91
CA PHE A 189 -7.23 7.06 -5.62
C PHE A 189 -7.60 5.76 -4.91
N ASP A 190 -7.31 5.68 -3.61
CA ASP A 190 -7.60 4.50 -2.79
C ASP A 190 -9.08 4.13 -2.76
N THR A 191 -9.92 5.13 -2.58
CA THR A 191 -11.37 4.95 -2.52
C THR A 191 -11.93 4.57 -3.87
N GLU A 192 -11.48 5.24 -4.93
CA GLU A 192 -11.88 4.96 -6.32
C GLU A 192 -11.51 3.52 -6.70
N LEU A 193 -10.27 3.10 -6.45
CA LEU A 193 -9.80 1.73 -6.72
C LEU A 193 -10.71 0.68 -6.08
N LEU A 194 -11.02 0.84 -4.79
CA LEU A 194 -11.83 -0.15 -4.08
C LEU A 194 -13.31 -0.13 -4.51
N ILE A 195 -13.85 1.05 -4.85
CA ILE A 195 -15.21 1.17 -5.41
C ILE A 195 -15.27 0.44 -6.76
N VAL A 196 -14.34 0.75 -7.66
CA VAL A 196 -14.30 0.11 -8.99
C VAL A 196 -14.12 -1.40 -8.84
N ALA A 197 -13.24 -1.86 -7.94
CA ALA A 197 -13.05 -3.28 -7.68
C ALA A 197 -14.35 -3.98 -7.26
N GLU A 198 -15.07 -3.48 -6.26
CA GLU A 198 -16.34 -4.11 -5.84
C GLU A 198 -17.42 -4.03 -6.95
N LYS A 199 -17.48 -2.93 -7.70
CA LYS A 199 -18.47 -2.76 -8.78
C LYS A 199 -18.21 -3.66 -10.00
N THR A 200 -16.97 -4.11 -10.16
CA THR A 200 -16.56 -5.05 -11.21
C THR A 200 -16.39 -6.48 -10.71
N ASN A 201 -16.94 -6.77 -9.50
CA ASN A 201 -16.92 -8.09 -8.85
C ASN A 201 -15.53 -8.61 -8.47
N TYR A 202 -14.52 -7.74 -8.36
CA TYR A 202 -13.26 -8.10 -7.73
C TYR A 202 -13.43 -8.10 -6.21
N LYS A 203 -13.03 -9.20 -5.59
CA LYS A 203 -13.23 -9.38 -4.15
C LYS A 203 -12.24 -8.55 -3.34
N VAL A 204 -12.75 -7.58 -2.59
CA VAL A 204 -12.02 -6.80 -1.60
C VAL A 204 -12.20 -7.42 -0.22
N LYS A 205 -11.11 -7.62 0.53
CA LYS A 205 -11.16 -8.17 1.89
C LYS A 205 -10.41 -7.28 2.87
N GLU A 206 -11.09 -6.94 3.97
CA GLU A 206 -10.51 -6.16 5.07
C GLU A 206 -9.93 -7.07 6.13
N PHE A 207 -8.74 -6.71 6.63
CA PHE A 207 -8.06 -7.38 7.72
C PHE A 207 -7.90 -6.42 8.91
N PRO A 208 -8.17 -6.88 10.13
CA PRO A 208 -7.90 -6.06 11.30
C PRO A 208 -6.39 -5.84 11.44
N VAL A 209 -6.01 -4.63 11.83
CA VAL A 209 -4.60 -4.27 12.03
C VAL A 209 -4.39 -3.62 13.38
N LEU A 210 -3.16 -3.67 13.87
CA LEU A 210 -2.64 -2.79 14.88
C LEU A 210 -2.07 -1.56 14.18
N TRP A 211 -2.59 -0.38 14.49
CA TRP A 211 -2.16 0.88 13.91
C TRP A 211 -1.82 1.88 15.01
N THR A 212 -0.66 2.54 14.90
CA THR A 212 -0.16 3.52 15.88
C THR A 212 0.11 4.85 15.19
N ASP A 213 -0.39 5.98 15.78
CA ASP A 213 -0.20 7.35 15.24
C ASP A 213 1.17 7.89 15.60
#